data_944c1d757b323da286c302438be8cb3a
#
_entry.id   944c1d757b323da286c302438be8cb3a
#
_cell.length_a   1.000
_cell.length_b   1.000
_cell.length_c   1.000
_cell.angle_alpha   90.00
_cell.angle_beta   90.00
_cell.angle_gamma   90.00
#
_symmetry.space_group_name_H-M   'P 1'
#
loop_
_entity.id
_entity.type
_entity.pdbx_description
1 polymer ?
#
loop_
_entity_poly.entity_id
_entity_poly.type
_entity_poly.pdbx_seq_one_letter_code
_entity_poly.pdbx_strand_id
1 'polypeptide(L)'
;MELFIIILLACILGETTILLIKSSNRKLLNQNAKRKVYVDTCALMDGRILAVAQTGFIGDDIIIPRSVIRELQLLADGKDSEKRARARAGMDVVNELERVVHFNVEILQDELDRTPVDERLIELAKKNHGVILTVDYNLYKVAATEGIDTLNVNDLALVLRGEYLPGEKAVVKITAKGSNPNQGVGHLPDGTMVVVDNAASKTGQEIEIEFVRFIQTSAGRMMFAKIASPRTSKKPKQKRQQRR
;
A
#
# COMPACT_ATOMS: atom_id res chain seq x y z
N MET A 1 -5.39 37.16 54.90
CA MET A 1 -5.66 37.24 53.46
C MET A 1 -4.54 36.58 52.68
N GLU A 2 -3.28 36.90 52.90
CA GLU A 2 -2.13 36.40 52.17
C GLU A 2 -1.96 34.86 52.27
N LEU A 3 -2.12 34.30 53.47
CA LEU A 3 -2.02 32.84 53.68
C LEU A 3 -3.08 32.07 52.88
N PHE A 4 -4.30 32.58 52.76
CA PHE A 4 -5.38 31.95 51.99
C PHE A 4 -5.07 31.95 50.48
N ILE A 5 -4.48 33.05 49.96
CA ILE A 5 -4.07 33.15 48.54
C ILE A 5 -2.94 32.18 48.23
N ILE A 6 -1.97 32.01 49.13
CA ILE A 6 -0.86 31.04 48.95
C ILE A 6 -1.38 29.59 48.90
N ILE A 7 -2.31 29.24 49.80
CA ILE A 7 -2.92 27.89 49.81
C ILE A 7 -3.70 27.65 48.51
N LEU A 8 -4.47 28.65 48.05
CA LEU A 8 -5.25 28.53 46.79
C LEU A 8 -4.34 28.37 45.59
N LEU A 9 -3.24 29.14 45.50
CA LEU A 9 -2.25 29.00 44.44
C LEU A 9 -1.56 27.64 44.44
N ALA A 10 -1.22 27.12 45.64
CA ALA A 10 -0.61 25.79 45.74
C ALA A 10 -1.58 24.67 45.32
N CYS A 11 -2.88 24.78 45.61
CA CYS A 11 -3.90 23.83 45.14
C CYS A 11 -4.04 23.85 43.60
N ILE A 12 -4.12 25.05 42.99
CA ILE A 12 -4.23 25.20 41.53
C ILE A 12 -2.96 24.65 40.85
N LEU A 13 -1.77 24.91 41.41
CA LEU A 13 -0.52 24.36 40.87
C LEU A 13 -0.47 22.84 40.98
N GLY A 14 -0.97 22.27 42.07
CA GLY A 14 -1.11 20.82 42.27
C GLY A 14 -2.05 20.18 41.22
N GLU A 15 -3.22 20.75 41.01
CA GLU A 15 -4.19 20.25 40.03
C GLU A 15 -3.64 20.34 38.60
N THR A 16 -2.99 21.45 38.24
CA THR A 16 -2.39 21.63 36.91
C THR A 16 -1.25 20.64 36.65
N THR A 17 -0.40 20.38 37.65
CA THR A 17 0.67 19.38 37.53
C THR A 17 0.13 17.96 37.39
N ILE A 18 -0.91 17.60 38.14
CA ILE A 18 -1.58 16.28 37.99
C ILE A 18 -2.21 16.13 36.62
N LEU A 19 -2.87 17.16 36.08
CA LEU A 19 -3.45 17.15 34.74
C LEU A 19 -2.38 17.02 33.65
N LEU A 20 -1.24 17.71 33.79
CA LEU A 20 -0.12 17.63 32.85
C LEU A 20 0.52 16.23 32.88
N ILE A 21 0.73 15.63 34.05
CA ILE A 21 1.26 14.27 34.20
C ILE A 21 0.29 13.26 33.58
N LYS A 22 -1.02 13.39 33.84
CA LYS A 22 -2.05 12.51 33.28
C LYS A 22 -2.16 12.62 31.75
N SER A 23 -2.00 13.83 31.19
CA SER A 23 -1.96 14.09 29.76
C SER A 23 -0.69 13.52 29.12
N SER A 24 0.47 13.70 29.75
CA SER A 24 1.77 13.18 29.28
C SER A 24 1.80 11.64 29.29
N ASN A 25 1.31 11.03 30.37
CA ASN A 25 1.22 9.56 30.46
C ASN A 25 0.25 8.96 29.44
N ARG A 26 -0.86 9.64 29.12
CA ARG A 26 -1.75 9.20 28.02
C ARG A 26 -1.04 9.24 26.67
N LYS A 27 -0.23 10.26 26.40
CA LYS A 27 0.56 10.32 25.14
C LYS A 27 1.61 9.22 25.07
N LEU A 28 2.33 8.95 26.15
CA LEU A 28 3.37 7.90 26.20
C LEU A 28 2.79 6.48 26.12
N LEU A 29 1.65 6.22 26.76
CA LEU A 29 0.95 4.92 26.66
C LEU A 29 0.35 4.68 25.27
N ASN A 30 -0.03 5.75 24.56
CA ASN A 30 -0.61 5.63 23.22
C ASN A 30 0.45 5.53 22.11
N GLN A 31 1.72 5.88 22.38
CA GLN A 31 2.80 5.76 21.38
C GLN A 31 3.22 4.31 21.11
N ASN A 32 2.91 3.36 22.00
CA ASN A 32 3.21 1.94 21.81
C ASN A 32 1.98 1.09 21.42
N ALA A 33 0.78 1.67 21.38
CA ALA A 33 -0.40 0.95 20.91
C ALA A 33 -0.36 0.86 19.38
N LYS A 34 -0.24 -0.36 18.85
CA LYS A 34 -0.38 -0.61 17.42
C LYS A 34 -1.74 -0.10 16.95
N ARG A 35 -1.76 0.46 15.75
CA ARG A 35 -2.98 0.93 15.12
C ARG A 35 -3.86 -0.28 14.76
N LYS A 36 -5.17 -0.17 14.91
CA LYS A 36 -6.13 -1.21 14.53
C LYS A 36 -6.53 -1.05 13.07
N VAL A 37 -6.34 -2.09 12.27
CA VAL A 37 -6.72 -2.13 10.85
C VAL A 37 -7.92 -3.05 10.69
N TYR A 38 -9.08 -2.48 10.43
CA TYR A 38 -10.32 -3.19 10.17
C TYR A 38 -10.37 -3.63 8.72
N VAL A 39 -10.46 -4.95 8.48
CA VAL A 39 -10.39 -5.51 7.13
C VAL A 39 -11.78 -5.72 6.57
N ASP A 40 -12.01 -5.19 5.38
CA ASP A 40 -13.24 -5.34 4.62
C ASP A 40 -13.33 -6.66 3.89
N THR A 41 -14.56 -7.12 3.64
CA THR A 41 -14.90 -8.32 2.87
C THR A 41 -14.25 -8.33 1.48
N CYS A 42 -14.28 -7.20 0.76
CA CYS A 42 -13.69 -7.07 -0.57
C CYS A 42 -12.17 -7.24 -0.55
N ALA A 43 -11.48 -6.77 0.49
CA ALA A 43 -10.03 -6.92 0.65
C ALA A 43 -9.63 -8.38 0.90
N LEU A 44 -10.43 -9.12 1.68
CA LEU A 44 -10.24 -10.57 1.91
C LEU A 44 -10.49 -11.38 0.63
N MET A 45 -11.55 -11.07 -0.11
CA MET A 45 -11.89 -11.71 -1.39
C MET A 45 -10.87 -11.40 -2.51
N ASP A 46 -10.18 -10.27 -2.44
CA ASP A 46 -9.06 -9.92 -3.33
C ASP A 46 -7.82 -10.77 -3.04
N GLY A 47 -7.56 -11.08 -1.78
CA GLY A 47 -6.50 -11.98 -1.31
C GLY A 47 -5.09 -11.40 -1.29
N ARG A 48 -4.80 -10.28 -1.97
CA ARG A 48 -3.46 -9.67 -2.01
C ARG A 48 -2.98 -9.19 -0.65
N ILE A 49 -3.90 -8.91 0.27
CA ILE A 49 -3.56 -8.56 1.65
C ILE A 49 -2.64 -9.60 2.30
N LEU A 50 -2.83 -10.89 2.03
CA LEU A 50 -2.00 -11.95 2.58
C LEU A 50 -0.53 -11.81 2.17
N ALA A 51 -0.29 -11.58 0.87
CA ALA A 51 1.06 -11.38 0.36
C ALA A 51 1.71 -10.13 0.97
N VAL A 52 0.97 -9.01 1.09
CA VAL A 52 1.46 -7.78 1.72
C VAL A 52 1.78 -8.01 3.20
N ALA A 53 0.92 -8.73 3.92
CA ALA A 53 1.09 -9.07 5.32
C ALA A 53 2.34 -9.93 5.56
N GLN A 54 2.59 -10.92 4.70
CA GLN A 54 3.77 -11.80 4.78
C GLN A 54 5.10 -11.05 4.61
N THR A 55 5.11 -9.90 3.93
CA THR A 55 6.32 -9.07 3.81
C THR A 55 6.69 -8.35 5.10
N GLY A 56 5.79 -8.30 6.10
CA GLY A 56 5.97 -7.48 7.30
C GLY A 56 5.73 -5.98 7.08
N PHE A 57 5.25 -5.57 5.89
CA PHE A 57 4.94 -4.17 5.59
C PHE A 57 3.78 -3.62 6.44
N ILE A 58 2.82 -4.46 6.78
CA ILE A 58 1.76 -4.14 7.75
C ILE A 58 2.29 -4.49 9.14
N GLY A 59 2.56 -3.47 9.95
CA GLY A 59 3.01 -3.65 11.34
C GLY A 59 1.90 -3.45 12.39
N ASP A 60 0.70 -3.16 11.93
CA ASP A 60 -0.48 -2.86 12.74
C ASP A 60 -1.24 -4.13 13.16
N ASP A 61 -2.12 -4.03 14.17
CA ASP A 61 -2.99 -5.15 14.53
C ASP A 61 -4.17 -5.25 13.55
N ILE A 62 -4.34 -6.41 12.94
CA ILE A 62 -5.42 -6.69 11.99
C ILE A 62 -6.66 -7.16 12.75
N ILE A 63 -7.78 -6.48 12.52
CA ILE A 63 -9.07 -6.77 13.13
C ILE A 63 -10.04 -7.20 12.04
N ILE A 64 -10.58 -8.40 12.18
CA ILE A 64 -11.60 -8.94 11.27
C ILE A 64 -12.91 -9.04 12.06
N PRO A 65 -13.90 -8.16 11.82
CA PRO A 65 -15.18 -8.24 12.48
C PRO A 65 -15.94 -9.52 12.12
N ARG A 66 -16.70 -10.05 13.04
CA ARG A 66 -17.54 -11.23 12.81
C ARG A 66 -18.58 -11.00 11.72
N SER A 67 -19.07 -9.78 11.60
CA SER A 67 -19.98 -9.35 10.52
C SER A 67 -19.36 -9.58 9.12
N VAL A 68 -18.07 -9.27 8.92
CA VAL A 68 -17.32 -9.52 7.69
C VAL A 68 -17.23 -11.01 7.39
N ILE A 69 -16.91 -11.84 8.39
CA ILE A 69 -16.87 -13.32 8.21
C ILE A 69 -18.23 -13.85 7.83
N ARG A 70 -19.30 -13.35 8.45
CA ARG A 70 -20.68 -13.75 8.12
C ARG A 70 -21.04 -13.36 6.68
N GLU A 71 -20.62 -12.18 6.23
CA GLU A 71 -20.84 -11.76 4.84
C GLU A 71 -20.12 -12.68 3.85
N LEU A 72 -18.83 -13.04 4.14
CA LEU A 72 -18.10 -14.02 3.34
C LEU A 72 -18.84 -15.36 3.28
N GLN A 73 -19.40 -15.85 4.39
CA GLN A 73 -20.19 -17.09 4.41
C GLN A 73 -21.44 -16.99 3.54
N LEU A 74 -22.18 -15.89 3.64
CA LEU A 74 -23.37 -15.66 2.80
C LEU A 74 -23.03 -15.61 1.31
N LEU A 75 -21.91 -14.97 0.95
CA LEU A 75 -21.43 -14.92 -0.43
C LEU A 75 -20.94 -16.30 -0.93
N ALA A 76 -20.32 -17.10 -0.03
CA ALA A 76 -19.85 -18.46 -0.33
C ALA A 76 -20.99 -19.45 -0.59
N ASP A 77 -22.19 -19.16 -0.06
CA ASP A 77 -23.41 -19.94 -0.28
C ASP A 77 -24.30 -19.34 -1.39
N GLY A 78 -23.88 -18.22 -1.98
CA GLY A 78 -24.62 -17.52 -3.03
C GLY A 78 -24.73 -18.30 -4.35
N LYS A 79 -25.57 -17.81 -5.25
CA LYS A 79 -25.83 -18.45 -6.55
C LYS A 79 -24.72 -18.18 -7.58
N ASP A 80 -24.05 -17.02 -7.48
CA ASP A 80 -22.98 -16.61 -8.40
C ASP A 80 -21.72 -17.44 -8.14
N SER A 81 -21.29 -18.21 -9.14
CA SER A 81 -20.14 -19.12 -9.02
C SER A 81 -18.82 -18.40 -8.81
N GLU A 82 -18.62 -17.24 -9.41
CA GLU A 82 -17.39 -16.46 -9.29
C GLU A 82 -17.30 -15.80 -7.90
N LYS A 83 -18.37 -15.15 -7.46
CA LYS A 83 -18.44 -14.55 -6.11
C LYS A 83 -18.27 -15.61 -5.04
N ARG A 84 -18.90 -16.78 -5.21
CA ARG A 84 -18.78 -17.93 -4.32
C ARG A 84 -17.33 -18.42 -4.19
N ALA A 85 -16.63 -18.57 -5.32
CA ALA A 85 -15.23 -18.99 -5.32
C ALA A 85 -14.33 -17.96 -4.63
N ARG A 86 -14.51 -16.68 -4.91
CA ARG A 86 -13.76 -15.58 -4.27
C ARG A 86 -14.03 -15.49 -2.76
N ALA A 87 -15.28 -15.66 -2.34
CA ALA A 87 -15.64 -15.65 -0.93
C ALA A 87 -14.99 -16.81 -0.15
N ARG A 88 -14.95 -18.01 -0.74
CA ARG A 88 -14.24 -19.15 -0.14
C ARG A 88 -12.75 -18.89 -0.04
N ALA A 89 -12.13 -18.38 -1.10
CA ALA A 89 -10.74 -17.98 -1.05
C ALA A 89 -10.49 -16.89 0.03
N GLY A 90 -11.42 -15.95 0.21
CA GLY A 90 -11.36 -14.95 1.27
C GLY A 90 -11.39 -15.56 2.68
N MET A 91 -12.16 -16.61 2.91
CA MET A 91 -12.13 -17.36 4.18
C MET A 91 -10.79 -18.08 4.40
N ASP A 92 -10.19 -18.63 3.34
CA ASP A 92 -8.86 -19.24 3.42
C ASP A 92 -7.81 -18.16 3.77
N VAL A 93 -7.92 -16.96 3.22
CA VAL A 93 -7.06 -15.81 3.55
C VAL A 93 -7.15 -15.45 5.03
N VAL A 94 -8.34 -15.47 5.65
CA VAL A 94 -8.49 -15.24 7.10
C VAL A 94 -7.65 -16.25 7.91
N ASN A 95 -7.78 -17.55 7.59
CA ASN A 95 -7.04 -18.61 8.27
C ASN A 95 -5.51 -18.46 8.09
N GLU A 96 -5.06 -18.04 6.91
CA GLU A 96 -3.63 -17.85 6.64
C GLU A 96 -3.09 -16.58 7.33
N LEU A 97 -3.86 -15.50 7.42
CA LEU A 97 -3.48 -14.28 8.13
C LEU A 97 -3.22 -14.56 9.62
N GLU A 98 -4.02 -15.41 10.28
CA GLU A 98 -3.81 -15.81 11.67
C GLU A 98 -2.46 -16.53 11.91
N ARG A 99 -1.83 -17.07 10.86
CA ARG A 99 -0.53 -17.76 10.92
C ARG A 99 0.66 -16.85 10.68
N VAL A 100 0.42 -15.60 10.27
CA VAL A 100 1.49 -14.62 10.03
C VAL A 100 2.02 -14.10 11.36
N VAL A 101 3.33 -14.18 11.59
CA VAL A 101 3.97 -13.85 12.87
C VAL A 101 4.30 -12.37 13.10
N HIS A 102 4.10 -11.51 12.10
CA HIS A 102 4.56 -10.11 12.17
C HIS A 102 3.57 -9.17 12.89
N PHE A 103 2.32 -9.58 13.02
CA PHE A 103 1.24 -8.79 13.65
C PHE A 103 0.25 -9.72 14.35
N ASN A 104 -0.64 -9.12 15.15
CA ASN A 104 -1.74 -9.84 15.77
C ASN A 104 -2.98 -9.76 14.88
N VAL A 105 -3.66 -10.90 14.71
CA VAL A 105 -4.98 -10.97 14.04
C VAL A 105 -6.02 -11.27 15.10
N GLU A 106 -7.02 -10.41 15.22
CA GLU A 106 -8.12 -10.53 16.15
C GLU A 106 -9.44 -10.68 15.38
N ILE A 107 -10.18 -11.74 15.64
CA ILE A 107 -11.56 -11.86 15.19
C ILE A 107 -12.43 -11.15 16.23
N LEU A 108 -12.85 -9.92 15.92
CA LEU A 108 -13.67 -9.11 16.79
C LEU A 108 -15.11 -9.62 16.79
N GLN A 109 -15.64 -9.95 17.99
CA GLN A 109 -17.06 -10.21 18.16
C GLN A 109 -17.82 -8.89 18.18
N ASP A 110 -18.36 -8.50 17.05
CA ASP A 110 -19.22 -7.34 16.88
C ASP A 110 -20.70 -7.76 16.86
N GLU A 111 -21.59 -6.77 16.98
CA GLU A 111 -23.03 -7.01 16.94
C GLU A 111 -23.46 -7.43 15.54
N LEU A 112 -24.15 -8.57 15.45
CA LEU A 112 -24.71 -9.11 14.21
C LEU A 112 -26.16 -8.63 14.00
N ASP A 113 -26.35 -7.33 14.05
CA ASP A 113 -27.63 -6.71 13.75
C ASP A 113 -27.88 -6.58 12.23
N ARG A 114 -28.84 -5.75 11.83
CA ARG A 114 -29.16 -5.52 10.42
C ARG A 114 -28.33 -4.42 9.75
N THR A 115 -27.37 -3.84 10.48
CA THR A 115 -26.50 -2.80 9.95
C THR A 115 -25.62 -3.38 8.84
N PRO A 116 -25.52 -2.72 7.68
CA PRO A 116 -24.59 -3.12 6.62
C PRO A 116 -23.15 -3.20 7.11
N VAL A 117 -22.37 -4.14 6.58
CA VAL A 117 -20.97 -4.36 7.01
C VAL A 117 -20.13 -3.11 6.84
N ASP A 118 -20.32 -2.37 5.75
CA ASP A 118 -19.61 -1.11 5.47
C ASP A 118 -19.84 -0.06 6.56
N GLU A 119 -21.10 0.15 6.96
CA GLU A 119 -21.46 1.09 8.04
C GLU A 119 -20.85 0.64 9.38
N ARG A 120 -20.86 -0.67 9.64
CA ARG A 120 -20.26 -1.25 10.84
C ARG A 120 -18.74 -1.03 10.89
N LEU A 121 -18.05 -1.19 9.76
CA LEU A 121 -16.61 -0.93 9.66
C LEU A 121 -16.29 0.54 9.92
N ILE A 122 -17.10 1.47 9.41
CA ILE A 122 -17.00 2.90 9.66
C ILE A 122 -17.16 3.20 11.17
N GLU A 123 -18.20 2.67 11.82
CA GLU A 123 -18.44 2.86 13.25
C GLU A 123 -17.28 2.34 14.12
N LEU A 124 -16.80 1.12 13.81
CA LEU A 124 -15.70 0.49 14.55
C LEU A 124 -14.40 1.26 14.40
N ALA A 125 -14.06 1.69 13.18
CA ALA A 125 -12.87 2.48 12.90
C ALA A 125 -12.94 3.84 13.61
N LYS A 126 -14.08 4.53 13.54
CA LYS A 126 -14.30 5.82 14.19
C LYS A 126 -14.20 5.74 15.71
N LYS A 127 -14.86 4.74 16.32
CA LYS A 127 -14.86 4.51 17.77
C LYS A 127 -13.48 4.22 18.34
N ASN A 128 -12.63 3.51 17.58
CA ASN A 128 -11.34 3.04 18.04
C ASN A 128 -10.16 3.80 17.44
N HIS A 129 -10.39 4.89 16.70
CA HIS A 129 -9.37 5.63 15.97
C HIS A 129 -8.53 4.70 15.08
N GLY A 130 -9.20 3.73 14.46
CA GLY A 130 -8.59 2.74 13.59
C GLY A 130 -8.60 3.16 12.13
N VAL A 131 -8.18 2.24 11.28
CA VAL A 131 -8.04 2.39 9.82
C VAL A 131 -8.85 1.30 9.15
N ILE A 132 -9.40 1.56 7.98
CA ILE A 132 -10.11 0.55 7.19
C ILE A 132 -9.21 0.09 6.04
N LEU A 133 -9.02 -1.23 5.88
CA LEU A 133 -8.37 -1.82 4.74
C LEU A 133 -9.42 -2.34 3.77
N THR A 134 -9.54 -1.69 2.64
CA THR A 134 -10.54 -2.03 1.60
C THR A 134 -9.98 -1.85 0.19
N VAL A 135 -10.56 -2.57 -0.78
CA VAL A 135 -10.38 -2.35 -2.22
C VAL A 135 -11.65 -1.78 -2.86
N ASP A 136 -12.74 -1.63 -2.09
CA ASP A 136 -13.97 -1.02 -2.55
C ASP A 136 -13.86 0.50 -2.59
N TYR A 137 -14.10 1.07 -3.78
CA TYR A 137 -14.04 2.51 -3.99
C TYR A 137 -15.12 3.27 -3.23
N ASN A 138 -16.32 2.68 -3.07
CA ASN A 138 -17.43 3.35 -2.39
C ASN A 138 -17.14 3.46 -0.89
N LEU A 139 -16.74 2.36 -0.25
CA LEU A 139 -16.35 2.36 1.16
C LEU A 139 -15.17 3.29 1.40
N TYR A 140 -14.16 3.28 0.52
CA TYR A 140 -13.05 4.24 0.56
C TYR A 140 -13.53 5.70 0.59
N LYS A 141 -14.46 6.07 -0.30
CA LYS A 141 -15.00 7.44 -0.38
C LYS A 141 -15.80 7.82 0.87
N VAL A 142 -16.63 6.92 1.39
CA VAL A 142 -17.40 7.18 2.61
C VAL A 142 -16.47 7.34 3.80
N ALA A 143 -15.50 6.45 3.98
CA ALA A 143 -14.49 6.53 5.04
C ALA A 143 -13.71 7.86 5.01
N ALA A 144 -13.27 8.29 3.82
CA ALA A 144 -12.58 9.57 3.64
C ALA A 144 -13.47 10.78 4.02
N THR A 145 -14.77 10.74 3.70
CA THR A 145 -15.73 11.80 4.07
C THR A 145 -15.94 11.85 5.60
N GLU A 146 -15.86 10.71 6.27
CA GLU A 146 -15.96 10.58 7.73
C GLU A 146 -14.63 10.87 8.45
N GLY A 147 -13.57 11.20 7.72
CA GLY A 147 -12.24 11.49 8.27
C GLY A 147 -11.51 10.24 8.78
N ILE A 148 -11.84 9.07 8.26
CA ILE A 148 -11.19 7.79 8.60
C ILE A 148 -10.13 7.49 7.57
N ASP A 149 -8.91 7.18 8.03
CA ASP A 149 -7.83 6.73 7.17
C ASP A 149 -8.14 5.36 6.57
N THR A 150 -7.73 5.18 5.31
CA THR A 150 -7.91 3.91 4.61
C THR A 150 -6.59 3.39 4.04
N LEU A 151 -6.45 2.07 4.04
CA LEU A 151 -5.39 1.35 3.35
C LEU A 151 -5.99 0.66 2.13
N ASN A 152 -5.50 1.00 0.94
CA ASN A 152 -5.96 0.39 -0.31
C ASN A 152 -4.82 -0.36 -0.99
N VAL A 153 -5.00 -1.67 -1.16
CA VAL A 153 -4.00 -2.54 -1.81
C VAL A 153 -3.82 -2.17 -3.29
N ASN A 154 -4.85 -1.61 -3.94
CA ASN A 154 -4.73 -1.12 -5.32
C ASN A 154 -3.79 0.08 -5.41
N ASP A 155 -3.92 1.04 -4.48
CA ASP A 155 -3.06 2.22 -4.45
C ASP A 155 -1.61 1.82 -4.16
N LEU A 156 -1.41 0.89 -3.21
CA LEU A 156 -0.10 0.33 -2.92
C LEU A 156 0.50 -0.34 -4.16
N ALA A 157 -0.27 -1.20 -4.85
CA ALA A 157 0.18 -1.86 -6.07
C ALA A 157 0.50 -0.86 -7.19
N LEU A 158 -0.25 0.24 -7.29
CA LEU A 158 -0.01 1.30 -8.27
C LEU A 158 1.32 2.02 -8.00
N VAL A 159 1.60 2.33 -6.74
CA VAL A 159 2.85 3.01 -6.32
C VAL A 159 4.06 2.08 -6.46
N LEU A 160 3.89 0.78 -6.16
CA LEU A 160 4.95 -0.23 -6.28
C LEU A 160 5.17 -0.74 -7.71
N ARG A 161 4.30 -0.41 -8.66
CA ARG A 161 4.59 -0.68 -10.08
C ARG A 161 5.91 -0.01 -10.40
N GLY A 162 6.90 -0.84 -10.73
CA GLY A 162 8.29 -0.44 -10.88
C GLY A 162 8.41 0.82 -11.73
N GLU A 163 8.81 1.90 -11.10
CA GLU A 163 9.28 3.06 -11.83
C GLU A 163 10.64 2.68 -12.40
N TYR A 164 10.72 2.50 -13.70
CA TYR A 164 12.02 2.39 -14.32
C TYR A 164 12.79 3.68 -14.05
N LEU A 165 13.87 3.54 -13.32
CA LEU A 165 14.72 4.69 -12.97
C LEU A 165 15.66 5.03 -14.12
N PRO A 166 16.08 6.30 -14.28
CA PRO A 166 17.13 6.67 -15.21
C PRO A 166 18.38 5.81 -15.00
N GLY A 167 18.90 5.23 -16.09
CA GLY A 167 20.04 4.31 -16.07
C GLY A 167 19.67 2.82 -15.98
N GLU A 168 18.43 2.48 -15.65
CA GLU A 168 17.97 1.08 -15.73
C GLU A 168 17.82 0.61 -17.16
N LYS A 169 17.96 -0.69 -17.37
CA LYS A 169 17.87 -1.32 -18.68
C LYS A 169 16.66 -2.25 -18.75
N ALA A 170 16.04 -2.27 -19.92
CA ALA A 170 14.95 -3.20 -20.23
C ALA A 170 15.03 -3.63 -21.70
N VAL A 171 14.40 -4.75 -22.03
CA VAL A 171 14.19 -5.17 -23.41
C VAL A 171 12.80 -4.72 -23.84
N VAL A 172 12.75 -3.98 -24.97
CA VAL A 172 11.49 -3.44 -25.51
C VAL A 172 11.41 -3.76 -26.99
N LYS A 173 10.23 -4.21 -27.43
CA LYS A 173 9.92 -4.37 -28.86
C LYS A 173 9.53 -3.03 -29.46
N ILE A 174 10.24 -2.58 -30.49
CA ILE A 174 9.89 -1.36 -31.20
C ILE A 174 8.73 -1.66 -32.15
N THR A 175 7.59 -1.04 -31.91
CA THR A 175 6.35 -1.30 -32.67
C THR A 175 6.10 -0.28 -33.79
N ALA A 176 6.57 0.96 -33.59
CA ALA A 176 6.37 2.05 -34.57
C ALA A 176 7.53 3.02 -34.58
N LYS A 177 7.55 3.91 -35.58
CA LYS A 177 8.44 5.08 -35.61
C LYS A 177 7.88 6.17 -34.72
N GLY A 178 8.76 6.91 -34.05
CA GLY A 178 8.39 8.04 -33.21
C GLY A 178 8.08 9.32 -34.00
N SER A 179 7.76 10.38 -33.29
CA SER A 179 7.48 11.70 -33.88
C SER A 179 8.70 12.33 -34.53
N ASN A 180 9.89 12.01 -34.03
CA ASN A 180 11.15 12.42 -34.68
C ASN A 180 11.66 11.31 -35.61
N PRO A 181 12.34 11.67 -36.73
CA PRO A 181 12.76 10.72 -37.78
C PRO A 181 13.64 9.56 -37.27
N ASN A 182 14.41 9.78 -36.23
CA ASN A 182 15.33 8.79 -35.66
C ASN A 182 14.77 7.99 -34.47
N GLN A 183 13.55 8.34 -33.99
CA GLN A 183 12.97 7.70 -32.83
C GLN A 183 12.11 6.48 -33.16
N GLY A 184 12.19 5.46 -32.34
CA GLY A 184 11.27 4.33 -32.33
C GLY A 184 10.36 4.39 -31.09
N VAL A 185 9.18 3.80 -31.18
CA VAL A 185 8.21 3.70 -30.08
C VAL A 185 7.96 2.22 -29.78
N GLY A 186 7.97 1.89 -28.51
CA GLY A 186 7.58 0.59 -27.99
C GLY A 186 6.70 0.74 -26.74
N HIS A 187 6.30 -0.38 -26.17
CA HIS A 187 5.53 -0.41 -24.94
C HIS A 187 6.13 -1.41 -23.97
N LEU A 188 6.14 -1.05 -22.70
CA LEU A 188 6.49 -1.94 -21.60
C LEU A 188 5.32 -2.90 -21.30
N PRO A 189 5.54 -3.99 -20.55
CA PRO A 189 4.48 -4.94 -20.21
C PRO A 189 3.28 -4.32 -19.45
N ASP A 190 3.51 -3.20 -18.75
CA ASP A 190 2.50 -2.43 -18.05
C ASP A 190 1.71 -1.45 -18.94
N GLY A 191 2.00 -1.42 -20.25
CA GLY A 191 1.39 -0.52 -21.22
C GLY A 191 2.06 0.86 -21.33
N THR A 192 3.08 1.16 -20.51
CA THR A 192 3.80 2.45 -20.57
C THR A 192 4.48 2.62 -21.94
N MET A 193 4.22 3.74 -22.60
CA MET A 193 4.88 4.09 -23.88
C MET A 193 6.34 4.46 -23.65
N VAL A 194 7.22 3.89 -24.46
CA VAL A 194 8.66 4.19 -24.46
C VAL A 194 9.08 4.76 -25.80
N VAL A 195 9.65 5.95 -25.78
CA VAL A 195 10.27 6.60 -26.96
C VAL A 195 11.78 6.36 -26.88
N VAL A 196 12.32 5.66 -27.88
CA VAL A 196 13.73 5.25 -27.92
C VAL A 196 14.47 6.03 -28.99
N ASP A 197 15.50 6.77 -28.58
CA ASP A 197 16.33 7.51 -29.52
C ASP A 197 17.17 6.56 -30.38
N ASN A 198 17.32 6.92 -31.67
CA ASN A 198 18.05 6.17 -32.70
C ASN A 198 17.52 4.75 -32.96
N ALA A 199 16.25 4.50 -32.70
CA ALA A 199 15.61 3.20 -32.88
C ALA A 199 14.61 3.12 -34.02
N ALA A 200 14.46 4.15 -34.85
CA ALA A 200 13.51 4.14 -35.97
C ALA A 200 13.76 3.00 -36.97
N SER A 201 15.03 2.64 -37.22
CA SER A 201 15.43 1.53 -38.11
C SER A 201 15.25 0.14 -37.48
N LYS A 202 14.88 0.06 -36.18
CA LYS A 202 14.72 -1.16 -35.44
C LYS A 202 13.27 -1.58 -35.27
N THR A 203 12.35 -0.97 -36.01
CA THR A 203 10.92 -1.33 -35.96
C THR A 203 10.73 -2.83 -36.21
N GLY A 204 9.95 -3.50 -35.38
CA GLY A 204 9.72 -4.94 -35.38
C GLY A 204 10.72 -5.76 -34.56
N GLN A 205 11.84 -5.17 -34.10
CA GLN A 205 12.88 -5.84 -33.32
C GLN A 205 12.73 -5.59 -31.83
N GLU A 206 13.19 -6.55 -31.04
CA GLU A 206 13.42 -6.39 -29.59
C GLU A 206 14.84 -5.87 -29.37
N ILE A 207 14.97 -4.80 -28.62
CA ILE A 207 16.24 -4.16 -28.33
C ILE A 207 16.39 -3.87 -26.84
N GLU A 208 17.61 -3.99 -26.33
CA GLU A 208 17.95 -3.55 -24.99
C GLU A 208 18.08 -2.02 -25.00
N ILE A 209 17.34 -1.38 -24.11
CA ILE A 209 17.31 0.07 -23.93
C ILE A 209 17.77 0.46 -22.52
N GLU A 210 18.22 1.70 -22.36
CA GLU A 210 18.54 2.32 -21.09
C GLU A 210 17.65 3.54 -20.93
N PHE A 211 16.87 3.59 -19.82
CA PHE A 211 15.98 4.70 -19.54
C PHE A 211 16.76 5.97 -19.21
N VAL A 212 16.30 7.10 -19.74
CA VAL A 212 16.95 8.40 -19.54
C VAL A 212 16.11 9.30 -18.66
N ARG A 213 14.81 9.41 -18.94
CA ARG A 213 13.85 10.24 -18.19
C ARG A 213 12.42 9.80 -18.48
N PHE A 214 11.50 10.28 -17.68
CA PHE A 214 10.07 10.16 -17.95
C PHE A 214 9.39 11.53 -18.00
N ILE A 215 8.23 11.60 -18.64
CA ILE A 215 7.35 12.77 -18.67
C ILE A 215 5.92 12.27 -18.37
N GLN A 216 5.24 12.98 -17.48
CA GLN A 216 3.82 12.77 -17.23
C GLN A 216 3.04 13.65 -18.20
N THR A 217 2.14 13.05 -18.98
CA THR A 217 1.23 13.74 -19.90
C THR A 217 -0.23 13.48 -19.52
N SER A 218 -1.15 14.24 -20.11
CA SER A 218 -2.59 14.00 -19.94
C SER A 218 -3.04 12.64 -20.47
N ALA A 219 -2.30 12.06 -21.41
CA ALA A 219 -2.55 10.74 -21.99
C ALA A 219 -1.88 9.58 -21.22
N GLY A 220 -1.15 9.88 -20.13
CA GLY A 220 -0.43 8.90 -19.35
C GLY A 220 1.07 9.19 -19.22
N ARG A 221 1.80 8.23 -18.64
CA ARG A 221 3.25 8.31 -18.48
C ARG A 221 3.95 7.92 -19.79
N MET A 222 4.97 8.67 -20.16
CA MET A 222 5.83 8.42 -21.33
C MET A 222 7.28 8.36 -20.87
N MET A 223 7.99 7.28 -21.23
CA MET A 223 9.41 7.08 -20.91
C MET A 223 10.27 7.41 -22.12
N PHE A 224 11.41 8.02 -21.88
CA PHE A 224 12.45 8.25 -22.89
C PHE A 224 13.65 7.38 -22.59
N ALA A 225 14.15 6.73 -23.63
CA ALA A 225 15.25 5.80 -23.53
C ALA A 225 16.21 5.96 -24.71
N LYS A 226 17.41 5.46 -24.56
CA LYS A 226 18.41 5.29 -25.63
C LYS A 226 18.70 3.80 -25.80
N ILE A 227 19.24 3.40 -26.97
CA ILE A 227 19.72 2.04 -27.16
C ILE A 227 20.84 1.79 -26.14
N ALA A 228 20.75 0.70 -25.38
CA ALA A 228 21.78 0.36 -24.40
C ALA A 228 23.11 0.09 -25.09
N SER A 229 24.17 0.77 -24.66
CA SER A 229 25.52 0.48 -25.15
C SER A 229 25.95 -0.91 -24.66
N PRO A 230 26.60 -1.74 -25.49
CA PRO A 230 27.13 -3.02 -25.01
C PRO A 230 28.06 -2.77 -23.81
N ARG A 231 27.90 -3.56 -22.75
CA ARG A 231 28.76 -3.48 -21.55
C ARG A 231 30.21 -3.65 -21.99
N THR A 232 30.99 -2.58 -22.06
CA THR A 232 32.44 -2.67 -22.02
C THR A 232 32.82 -3.19 -20.61
N SER A 233 33.06 -4.48 -20.51
CA SER A 233 33.65 -5.07 -19.31
C SER A 233 35.01 -4.43 -19.09
N LYS A 234 35.12 -3.41 -18.24
CA LYS A 234 36.40 -2.96 -17.72
C LYS A 234 36.98 -4.11 -16.91
N LYS A 235 37.86 -4.93 -17.52
CA LYS A 235 38.73 -5.84 -16.79
C LYS A 235 39.49 -5.02 -15.75
N PRO A 236 39.53 -5.48 -14.48
CA PRO A 236 40.35 -4.81 -13.48
C PRO A 236 41.81 -4.86 -13.94
N LYS A 237 42.45 -3.70 -14.04
CA LYS A 237 43.90 -3.62 -14.27
C LYS A 237 44.59 -4.31 -13.12
N GLN A 238 45.14 -5.51 -13.35
CA GLN A 238 46.11 -6.15 -12.43
C GLN A 238 47.29 -5.21 -12.24
N LYS A 239 47.46 -4.68 -11.02
CA LYS A 239 48.67 -3.99 -10.61
C LYS A 239 49.78 -5.01 -10.63
N ARG A 240 50.67 -4.90 -11.62
CA ARG A 240 51.95 -5.60 -11.69
C ARG A 240 52.78 -5.15 -10.46
N GLN A 241 52.88 -5.99 -9.44
CA GLN A 241 53.86 -5.80 -8.38
C GLN A 241 55.26 -5.99 -8.99
N GLN A 242 56.00 -4.90 -9.08
CA GLN A 242 57.44 -4.93 -9.31
C GLN A 242 58.09 -5.44 -8.02
N ARG A 243 58.68 -6.64 -8.09
CA ARG A 243 59.66 -7.13 -7.12
C ARG A 243 60.95 -6.31 -7.31
N ARG A 244 61.40 -5.74 -6.22
CA ARG A 244 62.80 -5.50 -5.87
C ARG A 244 63.05 -6.07 -4.49
#